data_3c2b95ef2394f4a6775dd506d0733461
#
_entry.id   3c2b95ef2394f4a6775dd506d0733461
#
_cell.length_a   1.000
_cell.length_b   1.000
_cell.length_c   1.000
_cell.angle_alpha   90.00
_cell.angle_beta   90.00
_cell.angle_gamma   90.00
#
_symmetry.space_group_name_H-M   'P 1'
#
loop_
_entity.id
_entity.type
_entity.pdbx_description
1 polymer ?
#
loop_
_entity_poly.entity_id
_entity_poly.type
_entity_poly.pdbx_seq_one_letter_code
_entity_poly.pdbx_strand_id
1 'polypeptide(L)'
;MQEENFKVTRKEAQQLARIPGNVKGAVILANLEYVRQKGGKKAQEMIQKRLKELGYDISLQDIKPMNFYPEALSVLIILLAKEILKLDKAGIFEMGRLALKVSIFVEPLLRFFVSPLKCFQQAPRYWKKQLKVGELEAVKMDEEKKYAIIRVKGYKFHPLICDYHKGYFLQVAQTVLGKKNVEIEETKCVFKGDPYHEYIIRWQ
;
A
#
# COMPACT_ATOMS: atom_id res chain seq x y z
N MET A 1 -4.59 -27.11 1.14
CA MET A 1 -4.93 -26.57 -0.19
C MET A 1 -3.67 -26.02 -0.79
N GLN A 2 -3.19 -26.64 -1.88
CA GLN A 2 -2.02 -26.13 -2.61
C GLN A 2 -2.38 -24.75 -3.14
N GLU A 3 -1.64 -23.69 -2.75
CA GLU A 3 -1.73 -22.40 -3.41
C GLU A 3 -1.34 -22.61 -4.87
N GLU A 4 -2.30 -22.47 -5.78
CA GLU A 4 -2.05 -22.44 -7.21
C GLU A 4 -0.90 -21.48 -7.48
N ASN A 5 -0.05 -21.85 -8.44
CA ASN A 5 1.17 -21.15 -8.79
C ASN A 5 0.82 -19.74 -9.31
N PHE A 6 0.57 -18.79 -8.38
CA PHE A 6 0.16 -17.41 -8.70
C PHE A 6 1.16 -16.80 -9.67
N LYS A 7 0.69 -16.39 -10.83
CA LYS A 7 1.51 -15.80 -11.88
C LYS A 7 0.76 -14.63 -12.52
N VAL A 8 1.41 -13.49 -12.57
CA VAL A 8 0.86 -12.30 -13.22
C VAL A 8 0.89 -12.47 -14.73
N THR A 9 -0.25 -12.29 -15.38
CA THR A 9 -0.40 -12.41 -16.83
C THR A 9 -0.27 -11.05 -17.53
N ARG A 10 0.09 -11.07 -18.82
CA ARG A 10 0.12 -9.85 -19.65
C ARG A 10 -1.26 -9.19 -19.74
N LYS A 11 -2.34 -9.98 -19.76
CA LYS A 11 -3.72 -9.49 -19.78
C LYS A 11 -4.04 -8.69 -18.51
N GLU A 12 -3.69 -9.21 -17.32
CA GLU A 12 -3.88 -8.51 -16.05
C GLU A 12 -3.06 -7.22 -16.01
N ALA A 13 -1.80 -7.25 -16.42
CA ALA A 13 -0.96 -6.06 -16.49
C ALA A 13 -1.56 -4.98 -17.42
N GLN A 14 -2.11 -5.36 -18.57
CA GLN A 14 -2.82 -4.46 -19.47
C GLN A 14 -4.13 -3.93 -18.89
N GLN A 15 -4.88 -4.75 -18.15
CA GLN A 15 -6.11 -4.31 -17.46
C GLN A 15 -5.78 -3.27 -16.39
N LEU A 16 -4.74 -3.51 -15.58
CA LEU A 16 -4.27 -2.54 -14.59
C LEU A 16 -3.83 -1.23 -15.22
N ALA A 17 -3.10 -1.28 -16.35
CA ALA A 17 -2.63 -0.10 -17.06
C ALA A 17 -3.75 0.84 -17.56
N ARG A 18 -4.96 0.31 -17.76
CA ARG A 18 -6.15 1.09 -18.18
C ARG A 18 -6.79 1.86 -17.02
N ILE A 19 -6.49 1.52 -15.76
CA ILE A 19 -7.04 2.21 -14.60
C ILE A 19 -6.22 3.50 -14.40
N PRO A 20 -6.85 4.69 -14.47
CA PRO A 20 -6.14 5.94 -14.31
C PRO A 20 -5.70 6.14 -12.86
N GLY A 21 -4.57 6.80 -12.70
CA GLY A 21 -4.04 7.15 -11.39
C GLY A 21 -2.53 7.14 -11.36
N ASN A 22 -1.99 7.97 -10.46
CA ASN A 22 -0.55 8.08 -10.29
C ASN A 22 -0.17 8.00 -8.81
N VAL A 23 1.04 7.52 -8.56
CA VAL A 23 1.66 7.41 -7.25
C VAL A 23 3.05 8.01 -7.27
N LYS A 24 3.52 8.53 -6.15
CA LYS A 24 4.91 8.95 -6.02
C LYS A 24 5.87 7.78 -6.08
N GLY A 25 7.01 8.00 -6.72
CA GLY A 25 8.09 7.03 -6.79
C GLY A 25 8.57 6.55 -5.42
N ALA A 26 8.45 7.37 -4.39
CA ALA A 26 8.76 6.98 -3.01
C ALA A 26 7.98 5.73 -2.55
N VAL A 27 6.72 5.58 -2.95
CA VAL A 27 5.91 4.40 -2.62
C VAL A 27 6.42 3.18 -3.37
N ILE A 28 6.74 3.34 -4.65
CA ILE A 28 7.31 2.26 -5.48
C ILE A 28 8.65 1.79 -4.89
N LEU A 29 9.53 2.73 -4.53
CA LEU A 29 10.84 2.44 -3.94
C LEU A 29 10.70 1.72 -2.59
N ALA A 30 9.70 2.08 -1.77
CA ALA A 30 9.43 1.37 -0.52
C ALA A 30 9.01 -0.10 -0.78
N ASN A 31 8.20 -0.36 -1.80
CA ASN A 31 7.84 -1.72 -2.20
C ASN A 31 9.05 -2.52 -2.71
N LEU A 32 9.92 -1.89 -3.50
CA LEU A 32 11.16 -2.53 -3.97
C LEU A 32 12.15 -2.80 -2.83
N GLU A 33 12.17 -1.95 -1.82
CA GLU A 33 12.99 -2.17 -0.63
C GLU A 33 12.52 -3.39 0.17
N TYR A 34 11.20 -3.60 0.31
CA TYR A 34 10.68 -4.85 0.87
C TYR A 34 11.16 -6.08 0.09
N VAL A 35 11.06 -6.02 -1.25
CA VAL A 35 11.53 -7.11 -2.12
C VAL A 35 13.02 -7.37 -1.90
N ARG A 36 13.82 -6.32 -1.78
CA ARG A 36 15.27 -6.42 -1.52
C ARG A 36 15.56 -7.06 -0.17
N GLN A 37 14.85 -6.66 0.88
CA GLN A 37 15.04 -7.22 2.23
C GLN A 37 14.66 -8.70 2.32
N LYS A 38 13.64 -9.14 1.58
CA LYS A 38 13.15 -10.52 1.62
C LYS A 38 13.83 -11.47 0.65
N GLY A 39 14.16 -10.99 -0.56
CA GLY A 39 14.69 -11.84 -1.63
C GLY A 39 16.03 -11.38 -2.22
N GLY A 40 16.64 -10.34 -1.63
CA GLY A 40 17.91 -9.80 -2.07
C GLY A 40 17.85 -9.09 -3.43
N LYS A 41 19.00 -8.73 -3.95
CA LYS A 41 19.15 -8.07 -5.27
C LYS A 41 18.57 -8.93 -6.40
N LYS A 42 18.73 -10.23 -6.33
CA LYS A 42 18.22 -11.19 -7.33
C LYS A 42 16.70 -11.08 -7.49
N ALA A 43 15.94 -10.91 -6.40
CA ALA A 43 14.49 -10.74 -6.50
C ALA A 43 14.10 -9.41 -7.17
N GLN A 44 14.83 -8.31 -6.92
CA GLN A 44 14.62 -7.06 -7.64
C GLN A 44 14.92 -7.20 -9.14
N GLU A 45 15.98 -7.87 -9.52
CA GLU A 45 16.32 -8.16 -10.91
C GLU A 45 15.24 -9.01 -11.59
N MET A 46 14.65 -9.97 -10.87
CA MET A 46 13.51 -10.75 -11.36
C MET A 46 12.27 -9.87 -11.57
N ILE A 47 11.97 -8.93 -10.66
CA ILE A 47 10.89 -7.94 -10.85
C ILE A 47 11.13 -7.13 -12.14
N GLN A 48 12.34 -6.60 -12.32
CA GLN A 48 12.71 -5.83 -13.51
C GLN A 48 12.49 -6.64 -14.79
N LYS A 49 12.95 -7.89 -14.82
CA LYS A 49 12.76 -8.80 -15.96
C LYS A 49 11.28 -9.05 -16.25
N ARG A 50 10.49 -9.36 -15.19
CA ARG A 50 9.06 -9.63 -15.32
C ARG A 50 8.28 -8.40 -15.81
N LEU A 51 8.61 -7.19 -15.34
CA LEU A 51 8.00 -5.95 -15.84
C LEU A 51 8.21 -5.81 -17.34
N LYS A 52 9.43 -6.04 -17.84
CA LYS A 52 9.75 -6.00 -19.26
C LYS A 52 8.94 -7.04 -20.07
N GLU A 53 8.85 -8.28 -19.57
CA GLU A 53 8.03 -9.34 -20.18
C GLU A 53 6.54 -8.98 -20.26
N LEU A 54 6.03 -8.19 -19.31
CA LEU A 54 4.66 -7.71 -19.24
C LEU A 54 4.40 -6.44 -20.08
N GLY A 55 5.46 -5.88 -20.69
CA GLY A 55 5.37 -4.71 -21.58
C GLY A 55 5.62 -3.37 -20.87
N TYR A 56 6.17 -3.38 -19.66
CA TYR A 56 6.61 -2.17 -18.95
C TYR A 56 8.11 -1.95 -19.16
N ASP A 57 8.44 -1.07 -20.11
CA ASP A 57 9.83 -0.70 -20.39
C ASP A 57 10.25 0.48 -19.50
N ILE A 58 10.41 0.18 -18.19
CA ILE A 58 10.87 1.12 -17.18
C ILE A 58 12.05 0.53 -16.44
N SER A 59 13.12 1.32 -16.26
CA SER A 59 14.24 0.97 -15.38
C SER A 59 13.88 1.30 -13.93
N LEU A 60 13.86 0.30 -13.06
CA LEU A 60 13.57 0.51 -11.63
C LEU A 60 14.61 1.37 -10.92
N GLN A 61 15.85 1.45 -11.48
CA GLN A 61 16.93 2.28 -10.95
C GLN A 61 16.72 3.77 -11.23
N ASP A 62 15.90 4.10 -12.25
CA ASP A 62 15.64 5.48 -12.66
C ASP A 62 14.43 6.10 -11.96
N ILE A 63 13.76 5.34 -11.08
CA ILE A 63 12.61 5.84 -10.33
C ILE A 63 13.07 6.92 -9.35
N LYS A 64 12.53 8.13 -9.54
CA LYS A 64 12.80 9.29 -8.66
C LYS A 64 11.72 9.36 -7.57
N PRO A 65 12.07 9.51 -6.28
CA PRO A 65 11.11 9.49 -5.17
C PRO A 65 10.00 10.53 -5.29
N MET A 66 10.31 11.71 -5.82
CA MET A 66 9.39 12.84 -5.89
C MET A 66 8.54 12.88 -7.17
N ASN A 67 8.90 12.11 -8.19
CA ASN A 67 8.15 12.03 -9.44
C ASN A 67 6.90 11.16 -9.28
N PHE A 68 5.93 11.39 -10.16
CA PHE A 68 4.72 10.56 -10.24
C PHE A 68 4.84 9.52 -11.35
N TYR A 69 4.38 8.32 -11.07
CA TYR A 69 4.33 7.16 -11.96
C TYR A 69 2.92 6.58 -11.96
N PRO A 70 2.50 5.83 -13.00
CA PRO A 70 1.22 5.14 -12.98
C PRO A 70 1.06 4.27 -11.73
N GLU A 71 -0.07 4.37 -11.03
CA GLU A 71 -0.36 3.53 -9.86
C GLU A 71 -0.38 2.04 -10.24
N ALA A 72 -0.79 1.72 -11.46
CA ALA A 72 -0.70 0.38 -12.00
C ALA A 72 0.70 -0.26 -11.89
N LEU A 73 1.77 0.54 -12.02
CA LEU A 73 3.14 0.06 -11.82
C LEU A 73 3.41 -0.34 -10.36
N SER A 74 2.96 0.46 -9.39
CA SER A 74 3.07 0.16 -7.97
C SER A 74 2.34 -1.13 -7.62
N VAL A 75 1.09 -1.24 -8.06
CA VAL A 75 0.27 -2.45 -7.87
C VAL A 75 0.92 -3.67 -8.51
N LEU A 76 1.42 -3.53 -9.74
CA LEU A 76 2.07 -4.62 -10.46
C LEU A 76 3.33 -5.11 -9.74
N ILE A 77 4.13 -4.21 -9.16
CA ILE A 77 5.30 -4.59 -8.34
C ILE A 77 4.88 -5.40 -7.12
N ILE A 78 3.76 -5.05 -6.44
CA ILE A 78 3.23 -5.83 -5.32
C ILE A 78 2.82 -7.24 -5.78
N LEU A 79 2.13 -7.35 -6.92
CA LEU A 79 1.73 -8.64 -7.48
C LEU A 79 2.94 -9.49 -7.89
N LEU A 80 3.96 -8.88 -8.49
CA LEU A 80 5.21 -9.56 -8.84
C LEU A 80 6.01 -9.96 -7.59
N ALA A 81 5.97 -9.18 -6.53
CA ALA A 81 6.55 -9.58 -5.25
C ALA A 81 5.86 -10.84 -4.70
N LYS A 82 4.51 -10.92 -4.77
CA LYS A 82 3.78 -12.16 -4.43
C LYS A 82 4.24 -13.32 -5.29
N GLU A 83 4.32 -13.15 -6.61
CA GLU A 83 4.74 -14.19 -7.56
C GLU A 83 6.14 -14.72 -7.24
N ILE A 84 7.11 -13.81 -7.08
CA ILE A 84 8.54 -14.13 -6.96
C ILE A 84 8.91 -14.65 -5.57
N LEU A 85 8.39 -14.00 -4.53
CA LEU A 85 8.69 -14.34 -3.13
C LEU A 85 7.70 -15.34 -2.53
N LYS A 86 6.69 -15.79 -3.31
CA LYS A 86 5.64 -16.72 -2.86
C LYS A 86 4.89 -16.21 -1.62
N LEU A 87 4.58 -14.91 -1.61
CA LEU A 87 3.91 -14.29 -0.48
C LEU A 87 2.45 -14.76 -0.40
N ASP A 88 2.01 -15.09 0.80
CA ASP A 88 0.60 -15.22 1.15
C ASP A 88 -0.03 -13.87 1.52
N LYS A 89 -1.26 -13.86 2.04
CA LYS A 89 -1.92 -12.64 2.51
C LYS A 89 -1.17 -11.97 3.65
N ALA A 90 -0.59 -12.75 4.56
CA ALA A 90 0.22 -12.22 5.66
C ALA A 90 1.49 -11.53 5.15
N GLY A 91 2.15 -12.11 4.13
CA GLY A 91 3.30 -11.50 3.48
C GLY A 91 2.97 -10.18 2.78
N ILE A 92 1.80 -10.07 2.11
CA ILE A 92 1.33 -8.80 1.50
C ILE A 92 0.99 -7.76 2.58
N PHE A 93 0.36 -8.17 3.67
CA PHE A 93 0.10 -7.32 4.83
C PHE A 93 1.41 -6.76 5.42
N GLU A 94 2.42 -7.61 5.64
CA GLU A 94 3.73 -7.17 6.13
C GLU A 94 4.47 -6.26 5.13
N MET A 95 4.29 -6.48 3.82
CA MET A 95 4.80 -5.56 2.80
C MET A 95 4.21 -4.16 2.96
N GLY A 96 2.90 -4.06 3.21
CA GLY A 96 2.23 -2.79 3.53
C GLY A 96 2.78 -2.13 4.79
N ARG A 97 3.01 -2.90 5.85
CA ARG A 97 3.62 -2.40 7.09
C ARG A 97 5.03 -1.85 6.88
N LEU A 98 5.85 -2.56 6.13
CA LEU A 98 7.22 -2.13 5.90
C LEU A 98 7.30 -0.88 5.01
N ALA A 99 6.36 -0.72 4.07
CA ALA A 99 6.33 0.43 3.18
C ALA A 99 6.34 1.78 3.93
N LEU A 100 5.68 1.85 5.09
CA LEU A 100 5.77 3.03 5.95
C LEU A 100 7.15 3.15 6.60
N LYS A 101 7.69 2.08 7.17
CA LYS A 101 8.96 2.08 7.93
C LYS A 101 10.16 2.49 7.09
N VAL A 102 10.17 2.12 5.81
CA VAL A 102 11.26 2.45 4.88
C VAL A 102 11.03 3.77 4.15
N SER A 103 9.87 4.40 4.35
CA SER A 103 9.56 5.69 3.76
C SER A 103 10.33 6.80 4.47
N ILE A 104 11.43 7.23 3.89
CA ILE A 104 12.26 8.35 4.39
C ILE A 104 11.49 9.67 4.49
N PHE A 105 10.31 9.78 3.88
CA PHE A 105 9.50 11.00 3.88
C PHE A 105 8.30 10.93 4.81
N VAL A 106 7.66 9.77 4.94
CA VAL A 106 6.39 9.64 5.66
C VAL A 106 6.61 9.35 7.13
N GLU A 107 7.48 8.40 7.47
CA GLU A 107 7.70 8.02 8.87
C GLU A 107 8.24 9.20 9.73
N PRO A 108 9.29 9.95 9.31
CA PRO A 108 9.74 11.11 10.08
C PRO A 108 8.64 12.15 10.26
N LEU A 109 7.82 12.36 9.21
CA LEU A 109 6.72 13.33 9.25
C LEU A 109 5.66 12.94 10.29
N LEU A 110 5.32 11.66 10.42
CA LEU A 110 4.34 11.18 11.40
C LEU A 110 4.81 11.39 12.84
N ARG A 111 6.11 11.31 13.09
CA ARG A 111 6.70 11.54 14.43
C ARG A 111 6.61 12.99 14.90
N PHE A 112 6.42 13.95 13.98
CA PHE A 112 6.24 15.37 14.31
C PHE A 112 4.79 15.75 14.63
N PHE A 113 3.82 14.84 14.47
CA PHE A 113 2.46 15.12 14.88
C PHE A 113 2.35 15.20 16.40
N VAL A 114 1.86 16.34 16.88
CA VAL A 114 1.67 16.62 18.31
C VAL A 114 0.53 15.78 18.90
N SER A 115 -0.43 15.32 18.05
CA SER A 115 -1.54 14.48 18.52
C SER A 115 -2.04 13.52 17.44
N PRO A 116 -2.53 12.32 17.83
CA PRO A 116 -3.17 11.36 16.93
C PRO A 116 -4.34 11.97 16.16
N LEU A 117 -5.16 12.78 16.82
CA LEU A 117 -6.30 13.46 16.20
C LEU A 117 -5.87 14.37 15.05
N LYS A 118 -4.81 15.16 15.21
CA LYS A 118 -4.29 16.00 14.12
C LYS A 118 -3.76 15.17 12.95
N CYS A 119 -3.07 14.06 13.22
CA CYS A 119 -2.63 13.15 12.18
C CYS A 119 -3.82 12.57 11.41
N PHE A 120 -4.84 12.08 12.12
CA PHE A 120 -6.08 11.57 11.55
C PHE A 120 -6.76 12.60 10.64
N GLN A 121 -6.95 13.83 11.11
CA GLN A 121 -7.57 14.92 10.34
C GLN A 121 -6.77 15.29 9.08
N GLN A 122 -5.44 15.17 9.11
CA GLN A 122 -4.56 15.48 7.98
C GLN A 122 -4.37 14.29 7.01
N ALA A 123 -4.79 13.08 7.37
CA ALA A 123 -4.60 11.87 6.56
C ALA A 123 -5.09 12.03 5.11
N PRO A 124 -6.26 12.65 4.82
CA PRO A 124 -6.71 12.89 3.44
C PRO A 124 -5.74 13.76 2.63
N ARG A 125 -5.16 14.77 3.26
CA ARG A 125 -4.17 15.66 2.61
C ARG A 125 -2.88 14.92 2.29
N TYR A 126 -2.42 14.02 3.18
CA TYR A 126 -1.24 13.20 2.94
C TYR A 126 -1.46 12.18 1.84
N TRP A 127 -2.64 11.55 1.81
CA TRP A 127 -3.03 10.66 0.71
C TRP A 127 -2.89 11.38 -0.64
N LYS A 128 -3.52 12.55 -0.80
CA LYS A 128 -3.46 13.35 -2.05
C LYS A 128 -2.04 13.79 -2.44
N LYS A 129 -1.11 13.89 -1.49
CA LYS A 129 0.30 14.18 -1.77
C LYS A 129 1.06 12.98 -2.34
N GLN A 130 0.68 11.76 -1.97
CA GLN A 130 1.36 10.54 -2.38
C GLN A 130 0.68 9.87 -3.58
N LEU A 131 -0.65 9.89 -3.62
CA LEU A 131 -1.46 9.25 -4.65
C LEU A 131 -2.37 10.27 -5.33
N LYS A 132 -2.44 10.18 -6.66
CA LYS A 132 -3.37 10.95 -7.52
C LYS A 132 -4.50 10.04 -8.00
N VAL A 133 -4.95 9.15 -7.13
CA VAL A 133 -6.08 8.24 -7.36
C VAL A 133 -6.72 7.90 -6.03
N GLY A 134 -8.02 7.75 -6.08
CA GLY A 134 -8.84 7.54 -4.90
C GLY A 134 -8.82 8.72 -3.92
N GLU A 135 -9.70 8.65 -2.95
CA GLU A 135 -9.81 9.63 -1.87
C GLU A 135 -9.84 8.91 -0.53
N LEU A 136 -8.96 9.34 0.38
CA LEU A 136 -9.03 8.90 1.77
C LEU A 136 -9.89 9.88 2.55
N GLU A 137 -10.85 9.35 3.32
CA GLU A 137 -11.68 10.10 4.25
C GLU A 137 -11.34 9.71 5.69
N ALA A 138 -11.08 10.70 6.54
CA ALA A 138 -11.03 10.56 7.98
C ALA A 138 -12.47 10.70 8.52
N VAL A 139 -13.18 9.59 8.70
CA VAL A 139 -14.63 9.57 8.97
C VAL A 139 -14.95 9.92 10.41
N LYS A 140 -14.32 9.21 11.35
CA LYS A 140 -14.52 9.39 12.79
C LYS A 140 -13.29 8.92 13.55
N MET A 141 -12.94 9.66 14.59
CA MET A 141 -12.00 9.24 15.63
C MET A 141 -12.64 9.52 16.98
N ASP A 142 -12.60 8.53 17.86
CA ASP A 142 -13.13 8.58 19.21
C ASP A 142 -12.01 8.15 20.17
N GLU A 143 -11.40 9.12 20.84
CA GLU A 143 -10.25 8.87 21.72
C GLU A 143 -10.68 8.24 23.05
N GLU A 144 -11.93 8.44 23.49
CA GLU A 144 -12.46 7.81 24.70
C GLU A 144 -12.76 6.33 24.45
N LYS A 145 -13.44 6.02 23.33
CA LYS A 145 -13.77 4.65 22.89
C LYS A 145 -12.61 3.96 22.16
N LYS A 146 -11.51 4.68 21.93
CA LYS A 146 -10.26 4.18 21.34
C LYS A 146 -10.44 3.50 19.98
N TYR A 147 -11.13 4.19 19.05
CA TYR A 147 -11.23 3.73 17.67
C TYR A 147 -11.19 4.89 16.68
N ALA A 148 -10.81 4.55 15.44
CA ALA A 148 -10.90 5.44 14.29
C ALA A 148 -11.46 4.69 13.08
N ILE A 149 -12.20 5.41 12.23
CA ILE A 149 -12.76 4.91 10.97
C ILE A 149 -12.20 5.74 9.83
N ILE A 150 -11.59 5.06 8.86
CA ILE A 150 -11.14 5.65 7.59
C ILE A 150 -11.81 4.95 6.41
N ARG A 151 -12.01 5.68 5.32
CA ARG A 151 -12.53 5.14 4.06
C ARG A 151 -11.61 5.50 2.91
N VAL A 152 -11.50 4.59 1.94
CA VAL A 152 -10.84 4.86 0.67
C VAL A 152 -11.87 4.67 -0.44
N LYS A 153 -12.19 5.74 -1.15
CA LYS A 153 -13.14 5.79 -2.26
C LYS A 153 -12.38 5.85 -3.59
N GLY A 154 -12.98 5.31 -4.66
CA GLY A 154 -12.43 5.43 -6.01
C GLY A 154 -11.08 4.74 -6.23
N TYR A 155 -10.73 3.74 -5.41
CA TYR A 155 -9.52 2.95 -5.55
C TYR A 155 -9.88 1.47 -5.78
N LYS A 156 -9.78 1.00 -7.03
CA LYS A 156 -10.18 -0.37 -7.40
C LYS A 156 -9.18 -0.96 -8.41
N PHE A 157 -7.97 -1.30 -7.97
CA PHE A 157 -6.94 -1.90 -8.82
C PHE A 157 -6.94 -3.43 -8.73
N HIS A 158 -6.69 -4.00 -7.55
CA HIS A 158 -6.61 -5.45 -7.36
C HIS A 158 -6.96 -5.84 -5.91
N PRO A 159 -7.66 -6.98 -5.66
CA PRO A 159 -8.08 -7.38 -4.31
C PRO A 159 -6.93 -7.53 -3.29
N LEU A 160 -5.74 -7.95 -3.71
CA LEU A 160 -4.58 -8.07 -2.83
C LEU A 160 -4.16 -6.74 -2.17
N ILE A 161 -4.53 -5.61 -2.77
CA ILE A 161 -4.21 -4.29 -2.20
C ILE A 161 -4.98 -4.04 -0.90
N CYS A 162 -6.11 -4.70 -0.67
CA CYS A 162 -6.82 -4.63 0.61
C CYS A 162 -5.93 -5.10 1.78
N ASP A 163 -5.21 -6.20 1.62
CA ASP A 163 -4.29 -6.69 2.65
C ASP A 163 -3.06 -5.78 2.80
N TYR A 164 -2.54 -5.24 1.70
CA TYR A 164 -1.46 -4.25 1.72
C TYR A 164 -1.90 -2.97 2.47
N HIS A 165 -3.07 -2.42 2.16
CA HIS A 165 -3.60 -1.23 2.82
C HIS A 165 -3.85 -1.47 4.32
N LYS A 166 -4.38 -2.63 4.71
CA LYS A 166 -4.50 -2.99 6.14
C LYS A 166 -3.15 -2.92 6.84
N GLY A 167 -2.13 -3.51 6.27
CA GLY A 167 -0.77 -3.46 6.83
C GLY A 167 -0.25 -2.02 6.95
N TYR A 168 -0.40 -1.22 5.90
CA TYR A 168 0.02 0.17 5.87
C TYR A 168 -0.68 1.02 6.94
N PHE A 169 -2.02 0.98 6.99
CA PHE A 169 -2.80 1.77 7.94
C PHE A 169 -2.58 1.32 9.39
N LEU A 170 -2.41 0.01 9.64
CA LEU A 170 -2.04 -0.48 10.96
C LEU A 170 -0.71 0.12 11.41
N GLN A 171 0.31 0.11 10.55
CA GLN A 171 1.63 0.64 10.89
C GLN A 171 1.58 2.16 11.11
N VAL A 172 0.79 2.91 10.32
CA VAL A 172 0.54 4.34 10.55
C VAL A 172 -0.03 4.56 11.95
N ALA A 173 -1.09 3.82 12.30
CA ALA A 173 -1.75 3.96 13.58
C ALA A 173 -0.80 3.60 14.74
N GLN A 174 -0.05 2.50 14.65
CA GLN A 174 0.93 2.12 15.65
C GLN A 174 2.01 3.19 15.88
N THR A 175 2.49 3.80 14.78
CA THR A 175 3.51 4.85 14.84
C THR A 175 2.96 6.12 15.49
N VAL A 176 1.76 6.54 15.09
CA VAL A 176 1.14 7.79 15.59
C VAL A 176 0.67 7.69 17.03
N LEU A 177 0.10 6.55 17.41
CA LEU A 177 -0.36 6.29 18.76
C LEU A 177 0.78 5.94 19.73
N GLY A 178 1.97 5.60 19.22
CA GLY A 178 3.07 5.09 20.04
C GLY A 178 2.75 3.75 20.71
N LYS A 179 1.79 2.99 20.18
CA LYS A 179 1.24 1.77 20.77
C LYS A 179 1.47 0.56 19.89
N LYS A 180 1.75 -0.60 20.52
CA LYS A 180 1.86 -1.89 19.83
C LYS A 180 0.51 -2.61 19.71
N ASN A 181 -0.36 -2.46 20.71
CA ASN A 181 -1.69 -3.09 20.74
C ASN A 181 -2.70 -2.24 19.95
N VAL A 182 -2.62 -2.36 18.63
CA VAL A 182 -3.54 -1.74 17.67
C VAL A 182 -4.02 -2.82 16.73
N GLU A 183 -5.32 -2.86 16.50
CA GLU A 183 -5.99 -3.80 15.59
C GLU A 183 -6.61 -3.04 14.43
N ILE A 184 -6.72 -3.69 13.28
CA ILE A 184 -7.36 -3.15 12.08
C ILE A 184 -8.26 -4.20 11.43
N GLU A 185 -9.45 -3.78 11.07
CA GLU A 185 -10.43 -4.60 10.36
C GLU A 185 -10.92 -3.87 9.10
N GLU A 186 -10.99 -4.55 7.96
CA GLU A 186 -11.69 -4.06 6.77
C GLU A 186 -13.16 -4.46 6.87
N THR A 187 -14.05 -3.48 7.10
CA THR A 187 -15.48 -3.69 7.28
C THR A 187 -16.28 -3.58 5.98
N LYS A 188 -15.72 -2.86 4.97
CA LYS A 188 -16.28 -2.76 3.62
C LYS A 188 -15.19 -2.85 2.57
N CYS A 189 -15.50 -3.47 1.42
CA CYS A 189 -14.55 -3.69 0.35
C CYS A 189 -15.22 -3.61 -1.03
N VAL A 190 -14.68 -2.76 -1.93
CA VAL A 190 -15.21 -2.59 -3.30
C VAL A 190 -15.19 -3.88 -4.12
N PHE A 191 -14.32 -4.83 -3.79
CA PHE A 191 -14.26 -6.13 -4.44
C PHE A 191 -15.30 -7.12 -3.91
N LYS A 192 -16.01 -6.76 -2.83
CA LYS A 192 -17.17 -7.48 -2.29
C LYS A 192 -18.50 -6.83 -2.63
N GLY A 193 -18.48 -5.75 -3.44
CA GLY A 193 -19.66 -5.03 -3.88
C GLY A 193 -19.98 -3.77 -3.08
N ASP A 194 -19.16 -3.41 -2.09
CA ASP A 194 -19.33 -2.16 -1.34
C ASP A 194 -18.91 -0.93 -2.17
N PRO A 195 -19.42 0.29 -1.86
CA PRO A 195 -19.10 1.50 -2.61
C PRO A 195 -17.68 2.05 -2.32
N TYR A 196 -17.04 1.61 -1.26
CA TYR A 196 -15.70 2.01 -0.83
C TYR A 196 -15.06 0.94 0.03
N HIS A 197 -13.75 1.07 0.30
CA HIS A 197 -13.09 0.33 1.38
C HIS A 197 -13.27 1.11 2.68
N GLU A 198 -13.59 0.41 3.77
CA GLU A 198 -13.69 1.00 5.10
C GLU A 198 -12.85 0.18 6.08
N TYR A 199 -12.05 0.88 6.87
CA TYR A 199 -11.19 0.27 7.88
C TYR A 199 -11.53 0.85 9.25
N ILE A 200 -11.73 -0.03 10.23
CA ILE A 200 -11.85 0.33 11.64
C ILE A 200 -10.53 -0.02 12.32
N ILE A 201 -9.95 0.95 12.97
CA ILE A 201 -8.71 0.84 13.74
C ILE A 201 -9.09 0.96 15.22
N ARG A 202 -8.69 -0.01 16.04
CA ARG A 202 -8.94 -0.02 17.49
C ARG A 202 -7.62 -0.09 18.24
N TRP A 203 -7.55 0.55 19.41
CA TRP A 203 -6.37 0.51 20.27
C TRP A 203 -6.74 0.43 21.74
N GLN A 204 -5.79 0.01 22.60
CA GLN A 204 -5.96 -0.06 24.06
C GLN A 204 -5.20 1.07 24.74
#